data_acc48728af5c8185164eac47fbf63bda
#
_entry.id   acc48728af5c8185164eac47fbf63bda
#
_cell.length_a   1.000
_cell.length_b   1.000
_cell.length_c   1.000
_cell.angle_alpha   90.00
_cell.angle_beta   90.00
_cell.angle_gamma   90.00
#
_symmetry.space_group_name_H-M   'P 1'
#
loop_
_entity.id
_entity.type
_entity.pdbx_description
1 polymer ?
#
loop_
_entity_poly.entity_id
_entity_poly.type
_entity_poly.pdbx_seq_one_letter_code
_entity_poly.pdbx_strand_id
1 'polypeptide(L)'
;VKNTGKIYTGKEVVQVYYSAAGGVMEKPYQELAVYQKTKLLAPGETEEIVLKYQAEQMASYSEKEAAWILEKGDYIIRVGNSSASTKVAGVIEVCEDIQTLKAKNLFALDVALNEIHPDAVKLEEKKKEAAGYQAEKVIFDTTAIAQKTVVYQGMRKEYHTDKTEKITMQDILSEKATVEELVAQLLTEELAEFCVGTLRADGGEVVGNASYTVPGAAGDTSSVCKESRGIKNMILADGPAGLRLQPHFKTKKDGTLLPGGEVMGDAYTPFNPNIDEKEVDNYYQYCTAIPIGWALAQS
;
A
#
# COMPACT_ATOMS: atom_id res chain seq x y z
N VAL A 1 -26.43 7.28 13.54
CA VAL A 1 -26.83 7.46 12.14
C VAL A 1 -28.30 7.11 11.99
N LYS A 2 -29.05 7.90 11.23
CA LYS A 2 -30.46 7.67 10.97
C LYS A 2 -30.76 7.78 9.49
N ASN A 3 -31.48 6.80 8.93
CA ASN A 3 -32.03 6.93 7.59
C ASN A 3 -33.24 7.87 7.63
N THR A 4 -33.08 9.09 7.10
CA THR A 4 -34.14 10.11 7.04
C THR A 4 -34.99 10.01 5.77
N GLY A 5 -34.66 9.08 4.86
CA GLY A 5 -35.45 8.78 3.67
C GLY A 5 -36.83 8.21 4.02
N LYS A 6 -37.74 8.22 3.04
CA LYS A 6 -39.11 7.72 3.21
C LYS A 6 -39.39 6.44 2.46
N ILE A 7 -38.53 6.06 1.52
CA ILE A 7 -38.86 4.99 0.55
C ILE A 7 -37.78 3.89 0.54
N TYR A 8 -36.50 4.27 0.48
CA TYR A 8 -35.41 3.33 0.23
C TYR A 8 -34.62 2.99 1.49
N THR A 9 -34.23 1.74 1.61
CA THR A 9 -33.17 1.31 2.54
C THR A 9 -31.81 1.78 2.01
N GLY A 10 -30.85 2.00 2.91
CA GLY A 10 -29.51 2.45 2.54
C GLY A 10 -28.47 2.21 3.63
N LYS A 11 -27.22 2.30 3.24
CA LYS A 11 -26.07 2.30 4.15
C LYS A 11 -25.34 3.64 4.04
N GLU A 12 -24.63 4.03 5.10
CA GLU A 12 -23.78 5.20 5.11
C GLU A 12 -22.42 4.86 5.69
N VAL A 13 -21.38 5.55 5.25
CA VAL A 13 -20.03 5.42 5.81
C VAL A 13 -19.78 6.59 6.77
N VAL A 14 -19.65 6.29 8.05
CA VAL A 14 -19.26 7.28 9.06
C VAL A 14 -17.75 7.34 9.13
N GLN A 15 -17.19 8.53 8.95
CA GLN A 15 -15.76 8.79 8.97
C GLN A 15 -15.42 9.76 10.09
N VAL A 16 -14.40 9.44 10.87
CA VAL A 16 -13.85 10.31 11.90
C VAL A 16 -12.49 10.81 11.45
N TYR A 17 -12.31 12.10 11.50
CA TYR A 17 -11.07 12.78 11.21
C TYR A 17 -10.57 13.54 12.44
N TYR A 18 -9.28 13.80 12.49
CA TYR A 18 -8.69 14.75 13.42
C TYR A 18 -7.95 15.87 12.69
N SER A 19 -7.95 17.06 13.27
CA SER A 19 -7.17 18.21 12.80
C SER A 19 -6.35 18.73 13.96
N ALA A 20 -5.03 18.68 13.88
CA ALA A 20 -4.17 19.30 14.85
C ALA A 20 -4.17 20.82 14.65
N ALA A 21 -4.63 21.58 15.64
CA ALA A 21 -4.68 23.06 15.60
C ALA A 21 -3.44 23.72 16.21
N GLY A 22 -2.57 22.93 16.84
CA GLY A 22 -1.32 23.39 17.48
C GLY A 22 -0.14 22.55 17.04
N GLY A 23 1.02 22.78 17.69
CA GLY A 23 2.27 22.09 17.45
C GLY A 23 3.23 22.86 16.55
N VAL A 24 4.47 22.36 16.47
CA VAL A 24 5.57 22.93 15.67
C VAL A 24 5.68 22.25 14.33
N MET A 25 5.36 20.94 14.28
CA MET A 25 5.39 20.17 13.04
C MET A 25 4.20 20.52 12.15
N GLU A 26 4.46 20.70 10.88
CA GLU A 26 3.43 20.92 9.86
C GLU A 26 2.60 19.65 9.67
N LYS A 27 1.30 19.83 9.57
CA LYS A 27 0.33 18.73 9.45
C LYS A 27 -0.75 19.06 8.42
N PRO A 28 -1.33 18.07 7.75
CA PRO A 28 -2.47 18.29 6.86
C PRO A 28 -3.64 18.94 7.60
N TYR A 29 -4.56 19.50 6.83
CA TYR A 29 -5.76 20.15 7.40
C TYR A 29 -6.53 19.19 8.30
N GLN A 30 -6.75 17.97 7.84
CA GLN A 30 -7.36 16.87 8.60
C GLN A 30 -6.84 15.52 8.11
N GLU A 31 -6.85 14.53 8.98
CA GLU A 31 -6.43 13.16 8.70
C GLU A 31 -7.52 12.18 9.12
N LEU A 32 -7.73 11.12 8.35
CA LEU A 32 -8.71 10.08 8.65
C LEU A 32 -8.20 9.20 9.81
N ALA A 33 -8.94 9.19 10.92
CA ALA A 33 -8.62 8.35 12.07
C ALA A 33 -9.24 6.96 11.97
N VAL A 34 -10.52 6.89 11.67
CA VAL A 34 -11.28 5.64 11.64
C VAL A 34 -12.58 5.84 10.85
N TYR A 35 -13.09 4.76 10.28
CA TYR A 35 -14.39 4.76 9.62
C TYR A 35 -15.11 3.43 9.82
N GLN A 36 -16.41 3.46 9.65
CA GLN A 36 -17.27 2.26 9.64
C GLN A 36 -18.49 2.50 8.76
N LYS A 37 -18.89 1.47 8.02
CA LYS A 37 -20.14 1.46 7.26
C LYS A 37 -21.29 0.97 8.15
N THR A 38 -22.45 1.62 8.06
CA THR A 38 -23.65 1.17 8.76
C THR A 38 -24.14 -0.18 8.22
N LYS A 39 -24.96 -0.88 9.00
CA LYS A 39 -25.85 -1.90 8.45
C LYS A 39 -26.82 -1.26 7.44
N LEU A 40 -27.58 -2.09 6.74
CA LEU A 40 -28.65 -1.61 5.87
C LEU A 40 -29.80 -1.07 6.72
N LEU A 41 -30.02 0.25 6.67
CA LEU A 41 -31.04 0.94 7.47
C LEU A 41 -32.33 1.14 6.67
N ALA A 42 -33.41 0.68 7.19
CA ALA A 42 -34.77 0.98 6.66
C ALA A 42 -35.14 2.45 6.86
N PRO A 43 -36.08 3.03 6.12
CA PRO A 43 -36.59 4.38 6.36
C PRO A 43 -36.99 4.60 7.82
N GLY A 44 -36.40 5.65 8.43
CA GLY A 44 -36.59 5.99 9.84
C GLY A 44 -35.72 5.21 10.83
N GLU A 45 -35.05 4.15 10.41
CA GLU A 45 -34.21 3.32 11.28
C GLU A 45 -32.93 4.07 11.70
N THR A 46 -32.48 3.77 12.92
CA THR A 46 -31.28 4.38 13.52
C THR A 46 -30.31 3.29 13.94
N GLU A 47 -29.02 3.57 13.78
CA GLU A 47 -27.91 2.76 14.30
C GLU A 47 -26.98 3.62 15.14
N GLU A 48 -26.58 3.12 16.29
CA GLU A 48 -25.51 3.68 17.09
C GLU A 48 -24.21 2.96 16.72
N ILE A 49 -23.18 3.74 16.42
CA ILE A 49 -21.86 3.23 16.03
C ILE A 49 -20.82 3.75 17.01
N VAL A 50 -20.03 2.84 17.57
CA VAL A 50 -18.90 3.18 18.44
C VAL A 50 -17.62 2.98 17.66
N LEU A 51 -16.93 4.07 17.32
CA LEU A 51 -15.66 4.08 16.62
C LEU A 51 -14.51 4.27 17.61
N LYS A 52 -13.47 3.46 17.47
CA LYS A 52 -12.27 3.53 18.33
C LYS A 52 -11.03 3.59 17.46
N TYR A 53 -10.07 4.42 17.85
CA TYR A 53 -8.75 4.50 17.23
C TYR A 53 -7.68 4.75 18.30
N GLN A 54 -6.43 4.47 17.96
CA GLN A 54 -5.32 4.65 18.89
C GLN A 54 -4.82 6.10 18.81
N ALA A 55 -4.55 6.72 19.96
CA ALA A 55 -4.07 8.09 20.00
C ALA A 55 -2.70 8.28 19.33
N GLU A 56 -1.88 7.23 19.30
CA GLU A 56 -0.59 7.21 18.61
C GLU A 56 -0.71 7.46 17.10
N GLN A 57 -1.90 7.23 16.49
CA GLN A 57 -2.16 7.55 15.08
C GLN A 57 -2.16 9.06 14.81
N MET A 58 -2.36 9.89 15.84
CA MET A 58 -2.29 11.35 15.71
C MET A 58 -0.87 11.90 15.86
N ALA A 59 0.13 11.05 16.15
CA ALA A 59 1.53 11.43 16.21
C ALA A 59 2.10 11.71 14.81
N SER A 60 3.01 12.69 14.72
CA SER A 60 3.75 13.01 13.51
C SER A 60 5.24 12.69 13.67
N TYR A 61 5.92 12.35 12.59
CA TYR A 61 7.34 12.05 12.64
C TYR A 61 8.17 13.34 12.65
N SER A 62 9.01 13.49 13.65
CA SER A 62 10.02 14.54 13.74
C SER A 62 11.35 14.00 13.24
N GLU A 63 11.83 14.49 12.11
CA GLU A 63 13.16 14.15 11.60
C GLU A 63 14.26 14.58 12.56
N LYS A 64 14.12 15.78 13.17
CA LYS A 64 15.04 16.31 14.14
C LYS A 64 15.24 15.38 15.33
N GLU A 65 14.13 14.88 15.87
CA GLU A 65 14.14 14.00 17.05
C GLU A 65 14.26 12.50 16.65
N ALA A 66 14.15 12.18 15.37
CA ALA A 66 14.03 10.82 14.86
C ALA A 66 12.97 10.03 15.66
N ALA A 67 11.78 10.59 15.80
CA ALA A 67 10.73 10.06 16.64
C ALA A 67 9.33 10.45 16.14
N TRP A 68 8.35 9.60 16.43
CA TRP A 68 6.95 9.95 16.33
C TRP A 68 6.52 10.65 17.60
N ILE A 69 5.95 11.84 17.45
CA ILE A 69 5.58 12.71 18.58
C ILE A 69 4.11 13.10 18.43
N LEU A 70 3.34 12.84 19.47
CA LEU A 70 2.04 13.45 19.66
C LEU A 70 2.28 14.81 20.35
N GLU A 71 2.16 15.88 19.57
CA GLU A 71 2.48 17.21 20.07
C GLU A 71 1.40 17.76 20.99
N LYS A 72 1.82 18.58 21.94
CA LYS A 72 0.93 19.39 22.75
C LYS A 72 0.04 20.28 21.90
N GLY A 73 -1.23 20.35 22.24
CA GLY A 73 -2.19 21.25 21.60
C GLY A 73 -3.58 20.65 21.47
N ASP A 74 -4.43 21.37 20.76
CA ASP A 74 -5.80 20.97 20.49
C ASP A 74 -5.89 20.10 19.22
N TYR A 75 -6.60 18.98 19.35
CA TYR A 75 -6.96 18.10 18.26
C TYR A 75 -8.47 18.14 18.05
N ILE A 76 -8.90 18.76 16.95
CA ILE A 76 -10.31 18.90 16.59
C ILE A 76 -10.77 17.56 16.02
N ILE A 77 -11.73 16.94 16.65
CA ILE A 77 -12.37 15.71 16.15
C ILE A 77 -13.52 16.09 15.24
N ARG A 78 -13.51 15.55 14.04
CA ARG A 78 -14.48 15.82 13.00
C ARG A 78 -15.19 14.53 12.59
N VAL A 79 -16.46 14.61 12.32
CA VAL A 79 -17.28 13.49 11.86
C VAL A 79 -18.01 13.89 10.58
N GLY A 80 -18.01 13.00 9.62
CA GLY A 80 -18.70 13.18 8.34
C GLY A 80 -18.83 11.90 7.57
N ASN A 81 -19.28 12.01 6.35
CA ASN A 81 -19.37 10.89 5.40
C ASN A 81 -18.35 11.02 4.23
N SER A 82 -17.59 12.10 4.23
CA SER A 82 -16.49 12.32 3.30
C SER A 82 -15.53 13.36 3.88
N SER A 83 -14.31 13.43 3.37
CA SER A 83 -13.32 14.45 3.74
C SER A 83 -13.77 15.87 3.41
N ALA A 84 -14.63 16.06 2.43
CA ALA A 84 -15.17 17.36 2.05
C ALA A 84 -16.37 17.81 2.93
N SER A 85 -16.98 16.90 3.68
CA SER A 85 -18.20 17.17 4.45
C SER A 85 -18.06 16.66 5.87
N THR A 86 -17.25 17.34 6.66
CA THR A 86 -17.04 17.04 8.08
C THR A 86 -17.58 18.15 8.96
N LYS A 87 -18.00 17.81 10.19
CA LYS A 87 -18.42 18.73 11.24
C LYS A 87 -17.60 18.48 12.50
N VAL A 88 -17.27 19.53 13.23
CA VAL A 88 -16.62 19.41 14.54
C VAL A 88 -17.55 18.70 15.50
N ALA A 89 -17.06 17.62 16.09
CA ALA A 89 -17.77 16.81 17.07
C ALA A 89 -17.19 16.98 18.48
N GLY A 90 -15.91 17.36 18.60
CA GLY A 90 -15.25 17.57 19.88
C GLY A 90 -13.84 18.11 19.70
N VAL A 91 -13.21 18.44 20.83
CA VAL A 91 -11.79 18.80 20.89
C VAL A 91 -11.12 17.97 21.97
N ILE A 92 -10.00 17.37 21.63
CA ILE A 92 -9.12 16.68 22.58
C ILE A 92 -7.93 17.59 22.84
N GLU A 93 -7.65 17.89 24.10
CA GLU A 93 -6.48 18.66 24.52
C GLU A 93 -5.36 17.72 24.98
N VAL A 94 -4.22 17.80 24.31
CA VAL A 94 -2.97 17.14 24.70
C VAL A 94 -2.11 18.16 25.44
N CYS A 95 -1.84 17.91 26.72
CA CYS A 95 -1.23 18.91 27.60
C CYS A 95 0.30 19.00 27.49
N GLU A 96 0.95 17.97 26.93
CA GLU A 96 2.41 17.88 26.78
C GLU A 96 2.80 17.07 25.55
N ASP A 97 4.00 17.29 25.03
CA ASP A 97 4.53 16.49 23.92
C ASP A 97 4.86 15.07 24.39
N ILE A 98 4.43 14.06 23.63
CA ILE A 98 4.66 12.67 23.95
C ILE A 98 5.37 11.98 22.79
N GLN A 99 6.57 11.50 23.05
CA GLN A 99 7.26 10.61 22.15
C GLN A 99 6.62 9.23 22.19
N THR A 100 5.84 8.87 21.17
CA THR A 100 5.15 7.58 21.09
C THR A 100 6.07 6.48 20.59
N LEU A 101 6.98 6.80 19.65
CA LEU A 101 7.93 5.86 19.08
C LEU A 101 9.27 6.52 18.78
N LYS A 102 10.35 6.07 19.41
CA LYS A 102 11.72 6.49 19.06
C LYS A 102 12.27 5.61 17.94
N ALA A 103 12.83 6.24 16.92
CA ALA A 103 13.41 5.61 15.74
C ALA A 103 14.88 6.09 15.54
N LYS A 104 15.40 5.88 14.35
CA LYS A 104 16.66 6.45 13.84
C LYS A 104 16.46 6.90 12.41
N ASN A 105 17.05 8.00 12.02
CA ASN A 105 17.11 8.43 10.62
C ASN A 105 18.21 7.61 9.92
N LEU A 106 17.79 6.57 9.19
CA LEU A 106 18.71 5.66 8.50
C LEU A 106 19.24 6.26 7.18
N PHE A 107 18.48 7.19 6.58
CA PHE A 107 18.78 7.83 5.30
C PHE A 107 18.62 9.35 5.42
N ALA A 108 19.43 9.96 6.30
CA ALA A 108 19.46 11.42 6.38
C ALA A 108 19.95 12.03 5.06
N LEU A 109 19.28 13.10 4.61
CA LEU A 109 19.67 13.82 3.42
C LEU A 109 20.72 14.88 3.78
N ASP A 110 21.75 15.02 2.93
CA ASP A 110 22.79 16.05 3.06
C ASP A 110 22.36 17.41 2.49
N VAL A 111 21.20 17.47 1.85
CA VAL A 111 20.63 18.67 1.22
C VAL A 111 19.20 18.91 1.71
N ALA A 112 18.84 20.18 1.88
CA ALA A 112 17.48 20.56 2.17
C ALA A 112 16.61 20.36 0.92
N LEU A 113 15.47 19.70 1.09
CA LEU A 113 14.46 19.59 0.04
C LEU A 113 13.61 20.87 0.01
N ASN A 114 13.14 21.22 -1.19
CA ASN A 114 12.13 22.27 -1.34
C ASN A 114 10.75 21.65 -1.07
N GLU A 115 10.20 21.92 0.07
CA GLU A 115 8.93 21.32 0.54
C GLU A 115 7.73 22.23 0.26
N ILE A 116 6.55 21.63 0.12
CA ILE A 116 5.29 22.34 0.06
C ILE A 116 4.80 22.55 1.49
N HIS A 117 4.61 23.81 1.87
CA HIS A 117 4.15 24.18 3.20
C HIS A 117 2.65 24.44 3.24
N PRO A 118 1.97 24.17 4.36
CA PRO A 118 0.57 24.55 4.57
C PRO A 118 0.38 26.06 4.47
N ASP A 119 -0.77 26.47 3.94
CA ASP A 119 -1.17 27.88 3.95
C ASP A 119 -1.35 28.37 5.39
N ALA A 120 -0.62 29.43 5.76
CA ALA A 120 -0.68 30.02 7.08
C ALA A 120 -2.09 30.50 7.44
N VAL A 121 -2.88 30.97 6.47
CA VAL A 121 -4.28 31.37 6.67
C VAL A 121 -5.11 30.18 7.12
N LYS A 122 -4.93 29.01 6.50
CA LYS A 122 -5.64 27.78 6.85
C LYS A 122 -5.26 27.27 8.24
N LEU A 123 -4.03 27.44 8.65
CA LEU A 123 -3.60 27.09 10.01
C LEU A 123 -4.27 27.98 11.06
N GLU A 124 -4.35 29.30 10.82
CA GLU A 124 -5.03 30.23 11.72
C GLU A 124 -6.55 29.98 11.75
N GLU A 125 -7.17 29.59 10.64
CA GLU A 125 -8.58 29.17 10.62
C GLU A 125 -8.81 27.96 11.54
N LYS A 126 -7.95 26.94 11.51
CA LYS A 126 -8.03 25.79 12.41
C LYS A 126 -7.93 26.20 13.89
N LYS A 127 -7.00 27.08 14.22
CA LYS A 127 -6.85 27.58 15.60
C LYS A 127 -8.10 28.31 16.06
N LYS A 128 -8.68 29.16 15.22
CA LYS A 128 -9.93 29.88 15.52
C LYS A 128 -11.11 28.94 15.70
N GLU A 129 -11.20 27.90 14.88
CA GLU A 129 -12.23 26.87 14.96
C GLU A 129 -12.14 26.11 16.29
N ALA A 130 -10.91 25.68 16.69
CA ALA A 130 -10.70 25.02 17.98
C ALA A 130 -11.04 25.94 19.16
N ALA A 131 -10.64 27.22 19.10
CA ALA A 131 -10.95 28.20 20.13
C ALA A 131 -12.44 28.55 20.19
N GLY A 132 -13.14 28.51 19.07
CA GLY A 132 -14.58 28.74 18.95
C GLY A 132 -15.47 27.60 19.43
N TYR A 133 -14.91 26.41 19.69
CA TYR A 133 -15.67 25.27 20.16
C TYR A 133 -16.12 25.48 21.61
N GLN A 134 -17.42 25.61 21.80
CA GLN A 134 -18.03 25.98 23.07
C GLN A 134 -18.24 24.82 24.06
N ALA A 135 -18.14 23.59 23.60
CA ALA A 135 -18.28 22.43 24.47
C ALA A 135 -17.01 22.18 25.28
N GLU A 136 -17.16 21.42 26.36
CA GLU A 136 -16.05 21.03 27.21
C GLU A 136 -15.02 20.24 26.40
N LYS A 137 -13.75 20.63 26.51
CA LYS A 137 -12.65 19.88 25.92
C LYS A 137 -12.37 18.63 26.74
N VAL A 138 -12.07 17.55 26.04
CA VAL A 138 -11.61 16.31 26.67
C VAL A 138 -10.09 16.38 26.82
N ILE A 139 -9.64 16.44 28.08
CA ILE A 139 -8.20 16.36 28.38
C ILE A 139 -7.75 14.92 28.16
N PHE A 140 -6.75 14.75 27.31
CA PHE A 140 -6.21 13.43 27.02
C PHE A 140 -5.25 12.97 28.12
N ASP A 141 -5.49 11.77 28.66
CA ASP A 141 -4.57 11.16 29.62
C ASP A 141 -3.35 10.59 28.89
N THR A 142 -2.28 11.38 28.91
CA THR A 142 -1.02 11.05 28.22
C THR A 142 -0.30 9.86 28.85
N THR A 143 -0.60 9.54 30.11
CA THR A 143 0.03 8.39 30.82
C THR A 143 -0.40 7.04 30.25
N ALA A 144 -1.51 7.01 29.49
CA ALA A 144 -2.00 5.80 28.82
C ALA A 144 -1.19 5.41 27.58
N ILE A 145 -0.34 6.32 27.07
CA ILE A 145 0.50 6.01 25.90
C ILE A 145 1.81 5.35 26.32
N ALA A 146 2.02 4.14 25.86
CA ALA A 146 3.29 3.46 26.02
C ALA A 146 4.35 4.02 25.03
N GLN A 147 5.42 4.57 25.58
CA GLN A 147 6.56 4.98 24.78
C GLN A 147 7.32 3.74 24.28
N LYS A 148 7.53 3.66 22.97
CA LYS A 148 8.20 2.55 22.31
C LYS A 148 9.51 3.03 21.68
N THR A 149 10.47 2.10 21.55
CA THR A 149 11.71 2.34 20.78
C THR A 149 11.85 1.24 19.74
N VAL A 150 12.14 1.64 18.51
CA VAL A 150 12.43 0.67 17.44
C VAL A 150 13.77 0.01 17.74
N VAL A 151 13.74 -1.29 17.89
CA VAL A 151 14.97 -2.09 18.03
C VAL A 151 15.42 -2.49 16.64
N TYR A 152 16.45 -1.80 16.15
CA TYR A 152 17.13 -2.21 14.91
C TYR A 152 18.04 -3.38 15.26
N GLN A 153 17.59 -4.59 14.99
CA GLN A 153 18.48 -5.74 15.04
C GLN A 153 19.51 -5.54 13.92
N GLY A 154 20.68 -5.21 14.33
CA GLY A 154 21.82 -5.21 13.42
C GLY A 154 22.03 -6.63 12.93
N MET A 155 21.91 -7.04 11.74
CA MET A 155 21.96 -7.41 11.00
C MET A 155 22.10 -8.29 10.12
N ARG A 156 22.71 -8.65 9.52
CA ARG A 156 22.91 -9.70 8.55
C ARG A 156 22.76 -11.05 9.24
N LYS A 157 21.66 -11.69 9.02
CA LYS A 157 21.49 -13.08 9.39
C LYS A 157 22.30 -13.89 8.37
N GLU A 158 23.49 -14.33 8.74
CA GLU A 158 24.27 -15.25 7.91
C GLU A 158 23.73 -16.64 8.11
N TYR A 159 23.40 -17.30 7.02
CA TYR A 159 22.99 -18.70 7.02
C TYR A 159 24.18 -19.56 6.64
N HIS A 160 24.34 -20.72 7.33
CA HIS A 160 25.42 -21.67 7.11
C HIS A 160 24.84 -23.06 6.92
N THR A 161 25.53 -23.89 6.14
CA THR A 161 25.20 -25.31 5.99
C THR A 161 26.48 -26.11 5.82
N ASP A 162 26.51 -27.28 6.43
CA ASP A 162 27.58 -28.27 6.24
C ASP A 162 27.30 -29.20 5.06
N LYS A 163 26.15 -29.07 4.40
CA LYS A 163 25.78 -29.88 3.25
C LYS A 163 26.59 -29.46 2.03
N THR A 164 27.35 -30.40 1.46
CA THR A 164 28.17 -30.22 0.26
C THR A 164 27.40 -30.47 -1.01
N GLU A 165 26.36 -31.29 -0.96
CA GLU A 165 25.47 -31.53 -2.08
C GLU A 165 24.57 -30.33 -2.35
N LYS A 166 24.29 -30.12 -3.62
CA LYS A 166 23.46 -29.02 -4.08
C LYS A 166 22.01 -29.19 -3.60
N ILE A 167 21.56 -28.33 -2.74
CA ILE A 167 20.18 -28.33 -2.20
C ILE A 167 19.23 -27.76 -3.26
N THR A 168 18.09 -28.43 -3.44
CA THR A 168 17.02 -28.06 -4.38
C THR A 168 15.71 -27.81 -3.63
N MET A 169 14.73 -27.20 -4.30
CA MET A 169 13.37 -27.09 -3.76
C MET A 169 12.72 -28.43 -3.46
N GLN A 170 13.09 -29.48 -4.22
CA GLN A 170 12.59 -30.84 -3.96
C GLN A 170 13.10 -31.38 -2.61
N ASP A 171 14.32 -31.04 -2.24
CA ASP A 171 14.88 -31.44 -0.94
C ASP A 171 14.16 -30.74 0.21
N ILE A 172 13.78 -29.48 0.04
CA ILE A 172 12.97 -28.75 1.02
C ILE A 172 11.57 -29.36 1.12
N LEU A 173 10.90 -29.59 -0.02
CA LEU A 173 9.56 -30.19 -0.06
C LEU A 173 9.50 -31.61 0.53
N SER A 174 10.62 -32.33 0.51
CA SER A 174 10.76 -33.66 1.12
C SER A 174 11.37 -33.64 2.52
N GLU A 175 11.49 -32.45 3.13
CA GLU A 175 12.04 -32.24 4.49
C GLU A 175 13.49 -32.71 4.69
N LYS A 176 14.26 -32.86 3.61
CA LYS A 176 15.68 -33.22 3.65
C LYS A 176 16.59 -32.02 3.89
N ALA A 177 16.10 -30.82 3.60
CA ALA A 177 16.81 -29.56 3.80
C ALA A 177 15.85 -28.45 4.20
N THR A 178 16.39 -27.36 4.78
CA THR A 178 15.64 -26.15 5.08
C THR A 178 15.88 -25.06 4.05
N VAL A 179 15.02 -24.02 4.05
CA VAL A 179 15.19 -22.86 3.20
C VAL A 179 16.49 -22.11 3.53
N GLU A 180 16.84 -22.02 4.81
CA GLU A 180 18.06 -21.39 5.29
C GLU A 180 19.31 -22.09 4.77
N GLU A 181 19.33 -23.41 4.75
CA GLU A 181 20.43 -24.21 4.20
C GLU A 181 20.57 -24.01 2.68
N LEU A 182 19.44 -23.92 1.96
CA LEU A 182 19.46 -23.61 0.53
C LEU A 182 20.01 -22.20 0.29
N VAL A 183 19.52 -21.20 1.05
CA VAL A 183 20.00 -19.81 0.94
C VAL A 183 21.49 -19.72 1.25
N ALA A 184 22.00 -20.50 2.22
CA ALA A 184 23.43 -20.53 2.54
C ALA A 184 24.32 -21.02 1.37
N GLN A 185 23.76 -21.72 0.40
CA GLN A 185 24.47 -22.19 -0.79
C GLN A 185 24.31 -21.28 -2.01
N LEU A 186 23.47 -20.23 -1.94
CA LEU A 186 23.30 -19.32 -3.07
C LEU A 186 24.50 -18.39 -3.21
N LEU A 187 24.88 -18.12 -4.46
CA LEU A 187 25.91 -17.14 -4.76
C LEU A 187 25.40 -15.71 -4.56
N THR A 188 26.30 -14.78 -4.33
CA THR A 188 25.94 -13.36 -4.16
C THR A 188 25.21 -12.82 -5.38
N GLU A 189 25.60 -13.25 -6.59
CA GLU A 189 24.98 -12.89 -7.86
C GLU A 189 23.56 -13.43 -7.95
N GLU A 190 23.33 -14.70 -7.56
CA GLU A 190 22.00 -15.30 -7.49
C GLU A 190 21.09 -14.56 -6.51
N LEU A 191 21.62 -14.20 -5.32
CA LEU A 191 20.89 -13.41 -4.32
C LEU A 191 20.54 -12.01 -4.84
N ALA A 192 21.46 -11.36 -5.54
CA ALA A 192 21.22 -10.04 -6.14
C ALA A 192 20.10 -10.11 -7.19
N GLU A 193 20.08 -11.12 -8.04
CA GLU A 193 19.03 -11.32 -9.04
C GLU A 193 17.65 -11.63 -8.40
N PHE A 194 17.60 -12.32 -7.25
CA PHE A 194 16.36 -12.48 -6.50
C PHE A 194 15.78 -11.16 -6.01
N CYS A 195 16.65 -10.17 -5.69
CA CYS A 195 16.19 -8.84 -5.25
C CYS A 195 15.64 -7.99 -6.40
N VAL A 196 16.06 -8.25 -7.64
CA VAL A 196 15.65 -7.48 -8.82
C VAL A 196 14.43 -8.09 -9.51
N GLY A 197 14.35 -9.41 -9.56
CA GLY A 197 13.38 -10.14 -10.39
C GLY A 197 13.82 -10.23 -11.84
N THR A 198 12.91 -10.71 -12.71
CA THR A 198 13.17 -10.87 -14.13
C THR A 198 12.35 -9.87 -14.94
N LEU A 199 13.05 -9.05 -15.73
CA LEU A 199 12.50 -8.01 -16.59
C LEU A 199 12.75 -8.35 -18.05
N ARG A 200 11.70 -8.27 -18.88
CA ARG A 200 11.80 -8.37 -20.33
C ARG A 200 12.28 -7.04 -20.89
N ALA A 201 13.46 -7.03 -21.50
CA ALA A 201 14.12 -5.82 -21.98
C ALA A 201 13.35 -5.12 -23.13
N ASP A 202 12.59 -5.86 -23.92
CA ASP A 202 11.77 -5.36 -25.03
C ASP A 202 10.34 -5.01 -24.62
N GLY A 203 9.94 -5.32 -23.40
CA GLY A 203 8.63 -4.98 -22.83
C GLY A 203 8.58 -3.61 -22.15
N GLY A 204 9.70 -2.89 -22.11
CA GLY A 204 9.90 -1.71 -21.28
C GLY A 204 9.21 -0.42 -21.75
N GLU A 205 8.57 -0.41 -22.91
CA GLU A 205 7.86 0.81 -23.39
C GLU A 205 6.53 1.03 -22.69
N VAL A 206 5.97 0.01 -22.03
CA VAL A 206 4.69 0.11 -21.32
C VAL A 206 4.83 -0.40 -19.90
N VAL A 207 4.58 0.49 -18.95
CA VAL A 207 4.54 0.16 -17.53
C VAL A 207 3.56 -1.00 -17.28
N GLY A 208 4.03 -2.05 -16.59
CA GLY A 208 3.19 -3.19 -16.25
C GLY A 208 3.09 -4.27 -17.34
N ASN A 209 4.03 -4.35 -18.27
CA ASN A 209 4.13 -5.41 -19.29
C ASN A 209 5.56 -5.97 -19.39
N ALA A 210 6.14 -6.33 -18.26
CA ALA A 210 7.54 -6.74 -18.19
C ALA A 210 7.75 -8.24 -17.89
N SER A 211 6.66 -9.03 -17.82
CA SER A 211 6.76 -10.48 -17.61
C SER A 211 7.31 -11.20 -18.84
N TYR A 212 8.24 -12.14 -18.60
CA TYR A 212 8.67 -13.10 -19.61
C TYR A 212 7.72 -14.28 -19.75
N THR A 213 7.02 -14.63 -18.67
CA THR A 213 6.27 -15.88 -18.59
C THR A 213 4.86 -15.72 -19.13
N VAL A 214 4.21 -14.57 -18.83
CA VAL A 214 2.82 -14.30 -19.26
C VAL A 214 2.75 -12.95 -19.94
N PRO A 215 2.45 -12.89 -21.23
CA PRO A 215 2.34 -11.64 -21.96
C PRO A 215 1.30 -10.70 -21.33
N GLY A 216 1.69 -9.44 -21.12
CA GLY A 216 0.86 -8.43 -20.50
C GLY A 216 0.87 -8.40 -18.97
N ALA A 217 1.48 -9.37 -18.30
CA ALA A 217 1.67 -9.30 -16.86
C ALA A 217 2.77 -8.29 -16.47
N ALA A 218 2.68 -7.74 -15.25
CA ALA A 218 3.53 -6.65 -14.80
C ALA A 218 5.02 -7.04 -14.68
N GLY A 219 5.30 -8.29 -14.31
CA GLY A 219 6.67 -8.79 -14.17
C GLY A 219 6.71 -10.20 -13.61
N ASP A 220 7.90 -10.72 -13.44
CA ASP A 220 8.15 -12.01 -12.82
C ASP A 220 9.14 -11.86 -11.67
N THR A 221 9.02 -12.68 -10.63
CA THR A 221 10.14 -12.89 -9.71
C THR A 221 11.31 -13.55 -10.46
N SER A 222 12.51 -13.54 -9.88
CA SER A 222 13.69 -14.09 -10.53
C SER A 222 13.52 -15.57 -10.90
N SER A 223 13.97 -15.90 -12.09
CA SER A 223 14.07 -17.30 -12.58
C SER A 223 15.49 -17.85 -12.53
N VAL A 224 16.45 -17.13 -11.93
CA VAL A 224 17.88 -17.48 -11.93
C VAL A 224 18.16 -18.89 -11.44
N CYS A 225 17.44 -19.37 -10.43
CA CYS A 225 17.60 -20.71 -9.88
C CYS A 225 16.51 -21.72 -10.32
N LYS A 226 15.76 -21.41 -11.38
CA LYS A 226 14.68 -22.29 -11.85
C LYS A 226 15.20 -23.65 -12.29
N GLU A 227 16.16 -23.67 -13.20
CA GLU A 227 16.73 -24.90 -13.73
C GLU A 227 17.75 -25.52 -12.77
N SER A 228 18.52 -24.70 -12.07
CA SER A 228 19.61 -25.17 -11.23
C SER A 228 19.17 -25.74 -9.88
N ARG A 229 18.07 -25.26 -9.32
CA ARG A 229 17.59 -25.61 -7.97
C ARG A 229 16.08 -25.87 -7.90
N GLY A 230 15.34 -25.76 -9.00
CA GLY A 230 13.89 -25.95 -9.03
C GLY A 230 13.09 -24.81 -8.39
N ILE A 231 13.70 -23.62 -8.19
CA ILE A 231 13.02 -22.44 -7.64
C ILE A 231 12.26 -21.76 -8.79
N LYS A 232 10.94 -21.96 -8.81
CA LYS A 232 10.08 -21.36 -9.84
C LYS A 232 9.85 -19.87 -9.59
N ASN A 233 9.82 -19.10 -10.67
CA ASN A 233 9.36 -17.71 -10.62
C ASN A 233 7.84 -17.64 -10.39
N MET A 234 7.39 -16.55 -9.79
CA MET A 234 5.99 -16.16 -9.70
C MET A 234 5.71 -15.04 -10.69
N ILE A 235 4.52 -15.05 -11.27
CA ILE A 235 4.07 -14.01 -12.19
C ILE A 235 3.27 -12.98 -11.39
N LEU A 236 3.60 -11.70 -11.59
CA LEU A 236 2.95 -10.57 -10.96
C LEU A 236 2.12 -9.85 -12.03
N ALA A 237 0.81 -9.76 -11.82
CA ALA A 237 -0.08 -9.07 -12.74
C ALA A 237 -0.83 -7.96 -12.02
N ASP A 238 -1.02 -6.83 -12.70
CA ASP A 238 -1.93 -5.80 -12.24
C ASP A 238 -3.37 -6.29 -12.32
N GLY A 239 -4.24 -5.80 -11.44
CA GLY A 239 -5.59 -6.25 -11.54
C GLY A 239 -6.61 -5.81 -10.50
N PRO A 240 -6.67 -4.53 -10.06
CA PRO A 240 -7.73 -4.10 -9.16
C PRO A 240 -9.13 -4.17 -9.79
N ALA A 241 -9.22 -4.17 -11.13
CA ALA A 241 -10.47 -4.33 -11.89
C ALA A 241 -10.50 -5.62 -12.72
N GLY A 242 -9.76 -6.64 -12.31
CA GLY A 242 -9.50 -7.88 -13.03
C GLY A 242 -8.06 -7.98 -13.51
N LEU A 243 -7.55 -9.17 -13.72
CA LEU A 243 -6.19 -9.37 -14.20
C LEU A 243 -5.99 -8.67 -15.55
N ARG A 244 -4.95 -7.82 -15.62
CA ARG A 244 -4.57 -7.15 -16.85
C ARG A 244 -3.49 -7.94 -17.55
N LEU A 245 -3.87 -8.62 -18.63
CA LEU A 245 -3.00 -9.43 -19.47
C LEU A 245 -3.16 -9.01 -20.93
N GLN A 246 -2.20 -9.36 -21.77
CA GLN A 246 -2.31 -9.16 -23.23
C GLN A 246 -3.36 -10.12 -23.79
N PRO A 247 -4.49 -9.64 -24.33
CA PRO A 247 -5.60 -10.54 -24.72
C PRO A 247 -5.28 -11.44 -25.91
N HIS A 248 -4.40 -11.00 -26.81
CA HIS A 248 -3.97 -11.76 -27.96
C HIS A 248 -2.45 -11.63 -28.16
N PHE A 249 -1.75 -12.73 -28.24
CA PHE A 249 -0.33 -12.78 -28.53
C PHE A 249 0.01 -13.94 -29.47
N LYS A 250 1.17 -13.88 -30.08
CA LYS A 250 1.69 -14.92 -30.98
C LYS A 250 3.05 -15.42 -30.50
N THR A 251 3.31 -16.70 -30.69
CA THR A 251 4.63 -17.27 -30.48
C THR A 251 5.12 -17.97 -31.75
N LYS A 252 6.43 -18.14 -31.87
CA LYS A 252 6.99 -19.12 -32.78
C LYS A 252 6.66 -20.54 -32.31
N LYS A 253 6.88 -21.56 -33.16
CA LYS A 253 6.69 -22.99 -32.81
C LYS A 253 7.56 -23.45 -31.64
N ASP A 254 8.65 -22.79 -31.37
CA ASP A 254 9.54 -23.05 -30.24
C ASP A 254 9.07 -22.35 -28.92
N GLY A 255 7.94 -21.66 -28.95
CA GLY A 255 7.40 -20.94 -27.80
C GLY A 255 7.93 -19.51 -27.64
N THR A 256 8.84 -19.05 -28.52
CA THR A 256 9.36 -17.67 -28.45
C THR A 256 8.25 -16.67 -28.73
N LEU A 257 8.00 -15.73 -27.79
CA LEU A 257 7.02 -14.67 -27.94
C LEU A 257 7.40 -13.72 -29.09
N LEU A 258 6.42 -13.36 -29.91
CA LEU A 258 6.58 -12.40 -30.98
C LEU A 258 6.12 -11.01 -30.53
N PRO A 259 6.85 -9.95 -30.94
CA PRO A 259 6.40 -8.57 -30.69
C PRO A 259 5.07 -8.27 -31.38
N GLY A 260 4.22 -7.49 -30.75
CA GLY A 260 2.94 -7.02 -31.30
C GLY A 260 1.74 -7.45 -30.46
N GLY A 261 0.59 -6.96 -30.86
CA GLY A 261 -0.69 -7.14 -30.19
C GLY A 261 -1.09 -5.95 -29.34
N GLU A 262 -2.19 -6.08 -28.61
CA GLU A 262 -2.69 -5.09 -27.67
C GLU A 262 -1.87 -5.15 -26.38
N VAL A 263 -1.28 -4.02 -26.00
CA VAL A 263 -0.37 -3.99 -24.83
C VAL A 263 -1.05 -3.36 -23.61
N MET A 264 -1.76 -2.24 -23.80
CA MET A 264 -2.42 -1.54 -22.70
C MET A 264 -3.46 -0.55 -23.24
N GLY A 265 -4.71 -0.69 -22.82
CA GLY A 265 -5.79 0.18 -23.26
C GLY A 265 -5.89 0.24 -24.78
N ASP A 266 -5.81 1.44 -25.33
CA ASP A 266 -5.89 1.64 -26.80
C ASP A 266 -4.54 1.45 -27.52
N ALA A 267 -3.48 1.12 -26.79
CA ALA A 267 -2.16 0.89 -27.39
C ALA A 267 -2.10 -0.48 -28.09
N TYR A 268 -2.13 -0.45 -29.39
CA TYR A 268 -2.00 -1.62 -30.25
C TYR A 268 -0.76 -1.50 -31.14
N THR A 269 0.12 -2.48 -31.06
CA THR A 269 1.27 -2.63 -31.96
C THR A 269 0.94 -3.71 -32.96
N PRO A 270 0.85 -3.42 -34.27
CA PRO A 270 0.59 -4.45 -35.26
C PRO A 270 1.66 -5.55 -35.24
N PHE A 271 1.25 -6.80 -35.36
CA PHE A 271 2.19 -7.87 -35.65
C PHE A 271 2.85 -7.63 -37.02
N ASN A 272 4.10 -8.08 -37.14
CA ASN A 272 4.80 -7.99 -38.42
C ASN A 272 3.97 -8.70 -39.51
N PRO A 273 3.55 -7.98 -40.58
CA PRO A 273 2.68 -8.56 -41.62
C PRO A 273 3.35 -9.63 -42.47
N ASN A 274 4.68 -9.75 -42.39
CA ASN A 274 5.45 -10.74 -43.14
C ASN A 274 5.67 -12.05 -42.37
N ILE A 275 5.01 -12.23 -41.22
CA ILE A 275 5.06 -13.49 -40.47
C ILE A 275 4.26 -14.55 -41.23
N ASP A 276 4.87 -15.70 -41.50
CA ASP A 276 4.13 -16.85 -42.03
C ASP A 276 3.26 -17.44 -40.90
N GLU A 277 1.93 -17.32 -41.06
CA GLU A 277 0.96 -17.83 -40.07
C GLU A 277 1.07 -19.36 -39.83
N LYS A 278 1.76 -20.11 -40.70
CA LYS A 278 2.03 -21.51 -40.46
C LYS A 278 3.16 -21.78 -39.49
N GLU A 279 4.04 -20.79 -39.31
CA GLU A 279 5.22 -20.88 -38.44
C GLU A 279 4.94 -20.31 -37.01
N VAL A 280 3.71 -19.86 -36.76
CA VAL A 280 3.34 -19.25 -35.50
C VAL A 280 2.12 -19.94 -34.89
N ASP A 281 1.98 -19.79 -33.56
CA ASP A 281 0.80 -20.14 -32.79
C ASP A 281 0.14 -18.88 -32.27
N ASN A 282 -1.19 -18.82 -32.37
CA ASN A 282 -2.00 -17.73 -31.87
C ASN A 282 -2.62 -18.11 -30.53
N TYR A 283 -2.48 -17.25 -29.54
CA TYR A 283 -3.04 -17.45 -28.21
C TYR A 283 -3.97 -16.31 -27.83
N TYR A 284 -5.06 -16.66 -27.17
CA TYR A 284 -6.04 -15.72 -26.62
C TYR A 284 -6.20 -16.01 -25.13
N GLN A 285 -6.14 -14.97 -24.31
CA GLN A 285 -6.36 -15.08 -22.88
C GLN A 285 -7.41 -14.08 -22.42
N TYR A 286 -8.31 -14.55 -21.58
CA TYR A 286 -9.46 -13.79 -21.11
C TYR A 286 -9.44 -13.73 -19.58
N CYS A 287 -9.76 -12.56 -19.06
CA CYS A 287 -9.81 -12.33 -17.61
C CYS A 287 -11.20 -11.86 -17.22
N THR A 288 -11.63 -12.23 -16.02
CA THR A 288 -12.88 -11.73 -15.45
C THR A 288 -12.70 -10.27 -15.09
N ALA A 289 -13.56 -9.40 -15.61
CA ALA A 289 -13.64 -8.02 -15.17
C ALA A 289 -14.27 -7.95 -13.78
N ILE A 290 -13.67 -7.16 -12.90
CA ILE A 290 -14.13 -6.95 -11.53
C ILE A 290 -14.44 -5.45 -11.38
N PRO A 291 -15.52 -5.06 -10.67
CA PRO A 291 -15.79 -3.65 -10.40
C PRO A 291 -14.60 -2.99 -9.72
N ILE A 292 -14.29 -1.76 -10.11
CA ILE A 292 -13.21 -0.98 -9.47
C ILE A 292 -13.49 -0.73 -8.00
N GLY A 293 -12.42 -0.51 -7.20
CA GLY A 293 -12.50 -0.46 -5.74
C GLY A 293 -13.52 0.52 -5.18
N TRP A 294 -13.70 1.69 -5.80
CA TRP A 294 -14.71 2.65 -5.34
C TRP A 294 -16.15 2.25 -5.71
N ALA A 295 -16.34 1.51 -6.80
CA ALA A 295 -17.66 0.93 -7.08
C ALA A 295 -18.00 -0.18 -6.05
N LEU A 296 -17.01 -0.98 -5.63
CA LEU A 296 -17.17 -1.94 -4.55
C LEU A 296 -17.44 -1.26 -3.20
N ALA A 297 -16.84 -0.12 -2.94
CA ALA A 297 -17.08 0.63 -1.72
C ALA A 297 -18.51 1.20 -1.62
N GLN A 298 -19.19 1.38 -2.74
CA GLN A 298 -20.58 1.85 -2.80
C GLN A 298 -21.62 0.72 -2.63
N SER A 299 -21.21 -0.53 -2.77
CA SER A 299 -22.06 -1.70 -2.60
C SER A 299 -22.13 -2.12 -1.11
#